data_6a9c75b07c72706809fd051c46ec5bbf
#
_entry.id   6a9c75b07c72706809fd051c46ec5bbf
#
_cell.length_a   1.000
_cell.length_b   1.000
_cell.length_c   1.000
_cell.angle_alpha   90.00
_cell.angle_beta   90.00
_cell.angle_gamma   90.00
#
_symmetry.space_group_name_H-M   'P 1'
#
loop_
_entity.id
_entity.type
_entity.pdbx_description
1 polymer ?
#
loop_
_entity_poly.entity_id
_entity_poly.type
_entity_poly.pdbx_seq_one_letter_code
_entity_poly.pdbx_strand_id
1 'polypeptide(L)'
;LADGAGSRARSDIGAQVAVTATLAYVCKNFESLWQNMEKHNAKAAQRLINRCLDAFRRKSAKLGCEINDLACTLSFVAYSQGRYMAGNLGVGVIALIDPDGQLETLSPPENDELTNTTSLLNDPKAISKLRLYRGTVLAPTGFAIMSAGTAESLYQKSSGVPAPAVQKLLEWN
;
A
#
# COMPACT_ATOMS: atom_id res chain seq x y z
N LEU A 1 -0.13 -0.10 6.10
CA LEU A 1 -0.33 1.33 6.24
C LEU A 1 -1.55 1.77 5.42
N ALA A 2 -2.37 2.63 5.96
CA ALA A 2 -3.40 3.35 5.24
C ALA A 2 -3.50 4.76 5.84
N ASP A 3 -3.78 5.74 4.99
CA ASP A 3 -3.93 7.13 5.39
C ASP A 3 -5.33 7.61 5.00
N GLY A 4 -6.06 8.14 5.97
CA GLY A 4 -7.43 8.61 5.79
C GLY A 4 -7.48 9.89 4.97
N ALA A 5 -8.42 10.00 4.05
CA ALA A 5 -8.60 11.24 3.29
C ALA A 5 -9.10 12.35 4.23
N GLY A 6 -8.31 13.43 4.35
CA GLY A 6 -8.58 14.53 5.31
C GLY A 6 -9.94 15.23 5.10
N SER A 7 -10.53 15.13 3.92
CA SER A 7 -11.85 15.67 3.59
C SER A 7 -13.03 14.75 3.98
N ARG A 8 -12.77 13.58 4.60
CA ARG A 8 -13.79 12.58 4.91
C ARG A 8 -13.97 12.39 6.41
N ALA A 9 -15.23 12.36 6.85
CA ALA A 9 -15.60 12.46 8.25
C ALA A 9 -15.14 11.29 9.13
N ARG A 10 -14.89 10.09 8.54
CA ARG A 10 -14.54 8.85 9.25
C ARG A 10 -13.41 8.09 8.58
N SER A 11 -12.52 8.81 7.92
CA SER A 11 -11.42 8.24 7.13
C SER A 11 -10.38 7.52 8.00
N ASP A 12 -10.21 7.90 9.24
CA ASP A 12 -9.41 7.22 10.26
C ASP A 12 -9.93 5.80 10.54
N ILE A 13 -11.26 5.67 10.69
CA ILE A 13 -11.92 4.37 10.85
C ILE A 13 -11.76 3.55 9.55
N GLY A 14 -11.91 4.20 8.39
CA GLY A 14 -11.69 3.58 7.10
C GLY A 14 -10.30 3.02 6.95
N ALA A 15 -9.26 3.78 7.32
CA ALA A 15 -7.87 3.35 7.30
C ALA A 15 -7.65 2.09 8.18
N GLN A 16 -8.20 2.06 9.40
CA GLN A 16 -8.12 0.90 10.28
C GLN A 16 -8.81 -0.35 9.67
N VAL A 17 -9.99 -0.15 9.09
CA VAL A 17 -10.74 -1.23 8.44
C VAL A 17 -9.98 -1.77 7.22
N ALA A 18 -9.40 -0.89 6.39
CA ALA A 18 -8.61 -1.26 5.22
C ALA A 18 -7.39 -2.10 5.60
N VAL A 19 -6.61 -1.65 6.59
CA VAL A 19 -5.44 -2.38 7.10
C VAL A 19 -5.84 -3.75 7.60
N THR A 20 -6.87 -3.84 8.45
CA THR A 20 -7.34 -5.11 9.02
C THR A 20 -7.80 -6.08 7.94
N ALA A 21 -8.60 -5.60 6.97
CA ALA A 21 -9.11 -6.43 5.88
C ALA A 21 -7.99 -6.92 4.96
N THR A 22 -7.01 -6.05 4.66
CA THR A 22 -5.84 -6.39 3.83
C THR A 22 -4.97 -7.42 4.52
N LEU A 23 -4.60 -7.21 5.78
CA LEU A 23 -3.78 -8.16 6.55
C LEU A 23 -4.44 -9.53 6.62
N ALA A 24 -5.70 -9.59 7.01
CA ALA A 24 -6.44 -10.87 7.11
C ALA A 24 -6.49 -11.61 5.77
N TYR A 25 -6.67 -10.88 4.66
CA TYR A 25 -6.74 -11.49 3.34
C TYR A 25 -5.37 -11.92 2.82
N VAL A 26 -4.36 -11.07 2.91
CA VAL A 26 -3.00 -11.31 2.41
C VAL A 26 -2.34 -12.44 3.20
N CYS A 27 -2.39 -12.42 4.54
CA CYS A 27 -1.80 -13.49 5.35
C CYS A 27 -2.42 -14.86 5.05
N LYS A 28 -3.75 -14.92 4.91
CA LYS A 28 -4.45 -16.18 4.63
C LYS A 28 -4.17 -16.72 3.23
N ASN A 29 -3.90 -15.85 2.25
CA ASN A 29 -3.85 -16.21 0.84
C ASN A 29 -2.49 -15.90 0.20
N PHE A 30 -1.42 -15.74 0.99
CA PHE A 30 -0.11 -15.33 0.51
C PHE A 30 0.33 -16.10 -0.72
N GLU A 31 0.38 -17.43 -0.62
CA GLU A 31 0.85 -18.31 -1.70
C GLU A 31 0.05 -18.13 -3.00
N SER A 32 -1.27 -18.22 -2.89
CA SER A 32 -2.14 -18.10 -4.07
C SER A 32 -2.10 -16.69 -4.68
N LEU A 33 -1.98 -15.64 -3.86
CA LEU A 33 -1.83 -14.27 -4.34
C LEU A 33 -0.50 -14.10 -5.06
N TRP A 34 0.59 -14.56 -4.47
CA TRP A 34 1.93 -14.44 -5.02
C TRP A 34 2.05 -15.11 -6.39
N GLN A 35 1.47 -16.31 -6.54
CA GLN A 35 1.41 -17.02 -7.82
C GLN A 35 0.50 -16.31 -8.84
N ASN A 36 -0.67 -15.82 -8.41
CA ASN A 36 -1.61 -15.14 -9.29
C ASN A 36 -1.11 -13.78 -9.79
N MET A 37 -0.32 -13.05 -8.98
CA MET A 37 0.24 -11.77 -9.39
C MET A 37 1.13 -11.87 -10.61
N GLU A 38 1.76 -13.01 -10.85
CA GLU A 38 2.57 -13.23 -12.06
C GLU A 38 1.76 -13.18 -13.35
N LYS A 39 0.64 -13.90 -13.36
CA LYS A 39 -0.15 -14.13 -14.58
C LYS A 39 -1.38 -13.22 -14.67
N HIS A 40 -1.88 -12.74 -13.55
CA HIS A 40 -3.19 -12.11 -13.43
C HIS A 40 -3.19 -10.97 -12.41
N ASN A 41 -2.25 -10.02 -12.52
CA ASN A 41 -2.10 -8.91 -11.58
C ASN A 41 -3.41 -8.13 -11.35
N ALA A 42 -4.16 -7.83 -12.42
CA ALA A 42 -5.45 -7.15 -12.33
C ALA A 42 -6.50 -7.93 -11.51
N LYS A 43 -6.51 -9.27 -11.59
CA LYS A 43 -7.42 -10.10 -10.78
C LYS A 43 -7.02 -10.10 -9.30
N ALA A 44 -5.72 -10.07 -9.00
CA ALA A 44 -5.24 -9.94 -7.63
C ALA A 44 -5.64 -8.59 -7.02
N ALA A 45 -5.44 -7.49 -7.77
CA ALA A 45 -5.88 -6.15 -7.39
C ALA A 45 -7.40 -6.10 -7.14
N GLN A 46 -8.20 -6.63 -8.06
CA GLN A 46 -9.66 -6.68 -7.93
C GLN A 46 -10.11 -7.41 -6.66
N ARG A 47 -9.52 -8.58 -6.38
CA ARG A 47 -9.86 -9.36 -5.17
C ARG A 47 -9.53 -8.58 -3.90
N LEU A 48 -8.37 -7.95 -3.85
CA LEU A 48 -7.94 -7.17 -2.68
C LEU A 48 -8.85 -5.96 -2.46
N ILE A 49 -9.09 -5.15 -3.49
CA ILE A 49 -9.99 -3.98 -3.42
C ILE A 49 -11.40 -4.42 -2.99
N ASN A 50 -11.95 -5.46 -3.59
CA ASN A 50 -13.29 -5.95 -3.22
C ASN A 50 -13.36 -6.37 -1.74
N ARG A 51 -12.30 -7.00 -1.19
CA ARG A 51 -12.26 -7.33 0.25
C ARG A 51 -12.31 -6.10 1.14
N CYS A 52 -11.58 -5.06 0.77
CA CYS A 52 -11.63 -3.79 1.50
C CYS A 52 -13.01 -3.13 1.39
N LEU A 53 -13.58 -3.08 0.19
CA LEU A 53 -14.92 -2.51 -0.03
C LEU A 53 -16.01 -3.28 0.72
N ASP A 54 -15.96 -4.60 0.78
CA ASP A 54 -16.90 -5.40 1.56
C ASP A 54 -16.77 -5.12 3.07
N ALA A 55 -15.55 -4.89 3.55
CA ALA A 55 -15.32 -4.47 4.93
C ALA A 55 -15.86 -3.05 5.19
N PHE A 56 -15.69 -2.13 4.23
CA PHE A 56 -16.26 -0.78 4.30
C PHE A 56 -17.78 -0.80 4.33
N ARG A 57 -18.44 -1.58 3.46
CA ARG A 57 -19.91 -1.73 3.45
C ARG A 57 -20.44 -2.21 4.80
N ARG A 58 -19.81 -3.22 5.39
CA ARG A 58 -20.19 -3.71 6.72
C ARG A 58 -19.97 -2.67 7.82
N LYS A 59 -18.88 -1.92 7.75
CA LYS A 59 -18.57 -0.92 8.76
C LYS A 59 -19.47 0.32 8.64
N SER A 60 -19.69 0.81 7.42
CA SER A 60 -20.56 1.97 7.15
C SER A 60 -22.00 1.70 7.59
N ALA A 61 -22.52 0.50 7.31
CA ALA A 61 -23.86 0.09 7.79
C ALA A 61 -23.96 0.11 9.33
N LYS A 62 -22.91 -0.35 10.03
CA LYS A 62 -22.88 -0.31 11.52
C LYS A 62 -22.78 1.11 12.10
N LEU A 63 -22.15 2.01 11.35
CA LEU A 63 -21.94 3.39 11.79
C LEU A 63 -23.05 4.35 11.34
N GLY A 64 -23.95 3.91 10.46
CA GLY A 64 -24.96 4.78 9.86
C GLY A 64 -24.34 5.89 9.00
N CYS A 65 -23.24 5.59 8.28
CA CYS A 65 -22.54 6.54 7.43
C CYS A 65 -22.38 6.00 6.00
N GLU A 66 -21.94 6.83 5.08
CA GLU A 66 -21.66 6.41 3.71
C GLU A 66 -20.28 5.75 3.58
N ILE A 67 -20.13 4.88 2.57
CA ILE A 67 -18.82 4.26 2.25
C ILE A 67 -17.77 5.32 1.95
N ASN A 68 -18.17 6.44 1.34
CA ASN A 68 -17.29 7.55 1.02
C ASN A 68 -16.70 8.25 2.26
N ASP A 69 -17.35 8.16 3.41
CA ASP A 69 -16.81 8.69 4.66
C ASP A 69 -15.58 7.91 5.16
N LEU A 70 -15.41 6.67 4.69
CA LEU A 70 -14.33 5.76 5.05
C LEU A 70 -13.14 5.82 4.07
N ALA A 71 -13.11 6.77 3.13
CA ALA A 71 -12.12 6.80 2.07
C ALA A 71 -10.69 6.95 2.60
N CYS A 72 -9.78 6.09 2.13
CA CYS A 72 -8.37 6.09 2.51
C CYS A 72 -7.48 5.52 1.39
N THR A 73 -6.18 5.78 1.50
CA THR A 73 -5.13 5.12 0.71
C THR A 73 -4.87 3.71 1.24
N LEU A 74 -4.01 2.95 0.57
CA LEU A 74 -3.55 1.64 1.06
C LEU A 74 -2.14 1.35 0.57
N SER A 75 -1.24 1.01 1.51
CA SER A 75 0.08 0.46 1.21
C SER A 75 0.33 -0.73 2.11
N PHE A 76 0.90 -1.80 1.54
CA PHE A 76 1.27 -2.99 2.32
C PHE A 76 2.51 -3.66 1.75
N VAL A 77 3.22 -4.38 2.62
CA VAL A 77 4.24 -5.37 2.29
C VAL A 77 3.93 -6.63 3.08
N ALA A 78 4.04 -7.77 2.43
CA ALA A 78 3.97 -9.08 3.06
C ALA A 78 5.19 -9.88 2.63
N TYR A 79 5.84 -10.54 3.59
CA TYR A 79 7.03 -11.34 3.38
C TYR A 79 6.84 -12.75 3.95
N SER A 80 7.26 -13.75 3.22
CA SER A 80 7.26 -15.14 3.65
C SER A 80 8.29 -15.96 2.88
N GLN A 81 9.18 -16.64 3.61
CA GLN A 81 10.14 -17.61 3.03
C GLN A 81 10.94 -17.07 1.84
N GLY A 82 11.55 -15.90 1.97
CA GLY A 82 12.36 -15.29 0.92
C GLY A 82 11.55 -14.68 -0.23
N ARG A 83 10.23 -14.64 -0.13
CA ARG A 83 9.33 -14.04 -1.12
C ARG A 83 8.59 -12.86 -0.52
N TYR A 84 8.42 -11.80 -1.30
CA TYR A 84 7.61 -10.67 -0.88
C TYR A 84 6.54 -10.34 -1.91
N MET A 85 5.49 -9.71 -1.44
CA MET A 85 4.53 -8.97 -2.25
C MET A 85 4.26 -7.62 -1.60
N ALA A 86 4.05 -6.62 -2.43
CA ALA A 86 3.72 -5.29 -1.97
C ALA A 86 2.59 -4.70 -2.81
N GLY A 87 1.83 -3.80 -2.24
CA GLY A 87 0.78 -3.08 -2.94
C GLY A 87 0.70 -1.65 -2.48
N ASN A 88 0.48 -0.74 -3.41
CA ASN A 88 0.37 0.69 -3.14
C ASN A 88 -0.75 1.34 -3.96
N LEU A 89 -1.67 1.98 -3.27
CA LEU A 89 -2.75 2.79 -3.82
C LEU A 89 -2.69 4.17 -3.19
N GLY A 90 -2.43 5.19 -4.00
CA GLY A 90 -2.27 6.57 -3.58
C GLY A 90 -0.82 7.03 -3.61
N VAL A 91 -0.53 8.10 -2.87
CA VAL A 91 0.73 8.87 -2.92
C VAL A 91 1.80 8.40 -1.93
N GLY A 92 1.59 7.29 -1.23
CA GLY A 92 2.61 6.67 -0.37
C GLY A 92 3.78 6.12 -1.18
N VAL A 93 4.89 5.84 -0.49
CA VAL A 93 6.11 5.24 -1.05
C VAL A 93 6.40 3.92 -0.35
N ILE A 94 6.83 2.92 -1.11
CA ILE A 94 7.38 1.68 -0.57
C ILE A 94 8.82 1.57 -1.04
N ALA A 95 9.75 1.44 -0.10
CA ALA A 95 11.16 1.23 -0.35
C ALA A 95 11.60 -0.15 0.15
N LEU A 96 12.63 -0.66 -0.48
CA LEU A 96 13.33 -1.91 -0.19
C LEU A 96 14.79 -1.58 0.10
N ILE A 97 15.37 -2.16 1.13
CA ILE A 97 16.82 -2.22 1.30
C ILE A 97 17.28 -3.66 1.04
N ASP A 98 18.21 -3.80 0.14
CA ASP A 98 18.78 -5.10 -0.19
C ASP A 98 19.84 -5.55 0.83
N PRO A 99 20.36 -6.79 0.74
CA PRO A 99 21.39 -7.28 1.63
C PRO A 99 22.72 -6.50 1.60
N ASP A 100 23.00 -5.81 0.49
CA ASP A 100 24.21 -5.00 0.31
C ASP A 100 24.02 -3.57 0.84
N GLY A 101 22.86 -3.30 1.47
CA GLY A 101 22.52 -2.00 2.03
C GLY A 101 22.06 -0.98 0.98
N GLN A 102 21.79 -1.40 -0.26
CA GLN A 102 21.29 -0.51 -1.29
C GLN A 102 19.80 -0.25 -1.11
N LEU A 103 19.43 1.02 -1.14
CA LEU A 103 18.06 1.46 -0.98
C LEU A 103 17.41 1.64 -2.35
N GLU A 104 16.34 0.88 -2.60
CA GLU A 104 15.58 0.89 -3.85
C GLU A 104 14.14 1.36 -3.60
N THR A 105 13.60 2.13 -4.53
CA THR A 105 12.18 2.47 -4.54
C THR A 105 11.38 1.40 -5.25
N LEU A 106 10.69 0.58 -4.49
CA LEU A 106 9.81 -0.46 -5.02
C LEU A 106 8.53 0.14 -5.60
N SER A 107 7.96 1.12 -4.94
CA SER A 107 6.78 1.85 -5.42
C SER A 107 6.93 3.35 -5.15
N PRO A 108 7.12 4.17 -6.19
CA PRO A 108 7.12 5.63 -6.05
C PRO A 108 5.71 6.16 -5.72
N PRO A 109 5.58 7.42 -5.32
CA PRO A 109 4.28 8.04 -5.13
C PRO A 109 3.51 8.06 -6.46
N GLU A 110 2.19 8.04 -6.37
CA GLU A 110 1.35 8.24 -7.56
C GLU A 110 1.55 9.67 -8.07
N ASN A 111 2.07 9.80 -9.29
CA ASN A 111 2.15 11.07 -10.00
C ASN A 111 0.97 11.15 -10.99
N ASP A 112 -0.12 11.75 -10.57
CA ASP A 112 -1.16 12.17 -11.51
C ASP A 112 -0.96 13.67 -11.78
N GLU A 113 -0.02 13.99 -12.68
CA GLU A 113 0.35 15.37 -13.04
C GLU A 113 -0.84 16.18 -13.57
N LEU A 114 -1.91 15.51 -14.00
CA LEU A 114 -3.08 16.13 -14.59
C LEU A 114 -4.21 16.43 -13.59
N THR A 115 -4.27 15.79 -12.44
CA THR A 115 -5.46 15.89 -11.56
C THR A 115 -5.20 16.31 -10.13
N ASN A 116 -3.98 16.30 -9.63
CA ASN A 116 -3.65 16.55 -8.21
C ASN A 116 -4.53 15.76 -7.22
N THR A 117 -5.11 14.64 -7.66
CA THR A 117 -6.02 13.81 -6.86
C THR A 117 -5.35 12.51 -6.46
N THR A 118 -5.40 12.20 -5.17
CA THR A 118 -4.95 10.93 -4.61
C THR A 118 -5.98 9.85 -4.86
N SER A 119 -5.56 8.69 -5.41
CA SER A 119 -6.43 7.52 -5.55
C SER A 119 -6.75 6.88 -4.20
N LEU A 120 -8.02 6.64 -3.95
CA LEU A 120 -8.54 6.09 -2.69
C LEU A 120 -9.21 4.72 -2.94
N LEU A 121 -9.34 3.91 -1.88
CA LEU A 121 -9.89 2.54 -1.97
C LEU A 121 -11.31 2.45 -2.52
N ASN A 122 -12.12 3.48 -2.30
CA ASN A 122 -13.51 3.57 -2.78
C ASN A 122 -13.67 4.24 -4.15
N ASP A 123 -12.56 4.64 -4.78
CA ASP A 123 -12.60 5.20 -6.13
C ASP A 123 -13.00 4.14 -7.16
N PRO A 124 -13.80 4.49 -8.17
CA PRO A 124 -14.15 3.59 -9.26
C PRO A 124 -12.92 3.01 -10.00
N LYS A 125 -11.82 3.76 -10.02
CA LYS A 125 -10.55 3.38 -10.67
C LYS A 125 -9.56 2.69 -9.72
N ALA A 126 -9.91 2.44 -8.45
CA ALA A 126 -8.98 1.87 -7.46
C ALA A 126 -8.31 0.57 -7.94
N ILE A 127 -9.06 -0.30 -8.64
CA ILE A 127 -8.53 -1.57 -9.16
C ILE A 127 -7.41 -1.34 -10.18
N SER A 128 -7.58 -0.40 -11.10
CA SER A 128 -6.59 -0.08 -12.14
C SER A 128 -5.41 0.76 -11.60
N LYS A 129 -5.61 1.44 -10.47
CA LYS A 129 -4.61 2.30 -9.83
C LYS A 129 -3.80 1.57 -8.75
N LEU A 130 -4.29 0.45 -8.21
CA LEU A 130 -3.53 -0.36 -7.26
C LEU A 130 -2.32 -1.00 -7.96
N ARG A 131 -1.14 -0.54 -7.60
CA ARG A 131 0.13 -1.08 -8.07
C ARG A 131 0.55 -2.23 -7.19
N LEU A 132 0.74 -3.40 -7.78
CA LEU A 132 1.15 -4.61 -7.06
C LEU A 132 2.52 -5.05 -7.55
N TYR A 133 3.40 -5.38 -6.62
CA TYR A 133 4.77 -5.83 -6.83
C TYR A 133 4.99 -7.16 -6.14
N ARG A 134 5.84 -7.99 -6.70
CA ARG A 134 6.31 -9.22 -6.07
C ARG A 134 7.75 -9.49 -6.44
N GLY A 135 8.45 -10.21 -5.58
CA GLY A 135 9.83 -10.59 -5.84
C GLY A 135 10.33 -11.62 -4.83
N THR A 136 11.59 -11.99 -5.01
CA THR A 136 12.33 -12.85 -4.09
C THR A 136 13.52 -12.10 -3.54
N VAL A 137 13.86 -12.35 -2.28
CA VAL A 137 15.03 -11.79 -1.61
C VAL A 137 15.78 -12.93 -0.91
N LEU A 138 17.11 -12.97 -1.10
CA LEU A 138 17.94 -14.10 -0.64
C LEU A 138 18.50 -13.92 0.78
N ALA A 139 18.42 -12.74 1.36
CA ALA A 139 19.00 -12.40 2.67
C ALA A 139 18.12 -11.37 3.40
N PRO A 140 18.46 -11.02 4.65
CA PRO A 140 17.68 -10.04 5.41
C PRO A 140 17.55 -8.74 4.61
N THR A 141 16.32 -8.44 4.25
CA THR A 141 15.93 -7.31 3.44
C THR A 141 14.95 -6.49 4.26
N GLY A 142 15.18 -5.20 4.34
CA GLY A 142 14.29 -4.28 5.02
C GLY A 142 13.24 -3.69 4.07
N PHE A 143 12.08 -3.36 4.60
CA PHE A 143 11.04 -2.61 3.87
C PHE A 143 10.62 -1.38 4.65
N ALA A 144 10.51 -0.26 3.96
CA ALA A 144 9.93 0.96 4.52
C ALA A 144 8.65 1.32 3.76
N ILE A 145 7.58 1.61 4.51
CA ILE A 145 6.32 2.09 3.96
C ILE A 145 6.09 3.49 4.51
N MET A 146 5.98 4.48 3.63
CA MET A 146 5.81 5.88 3.96
C MET A 146 4.46 6.39 3.50
N SER A 147 3.73 7.09 4.37
CA SER A 147 2.55 7.87 3.97
C SER A 147 2.96 9.12 3.18
N ALA A 148 2.00 9.84 2.62
CA ALA A 148 2.25 11.07 1.88
C ALA A 148 3.13 12.05 2.66
N GLY A 149 2.74 12.39 3.90
CA GLY A 149 3.47 13.36 4.73
C GLY A 149 4.90 12.90 5.08
N THR A 150 5.10 11.59 5.32
CA THR A 150 6.45 11.06 5.56
C THR A 150 7.27 11.06 4.27
N ALA A 151 6.67 10.72 3.14
CA ALA A 151 7.33 10.70 1.84
C ALA A 151 7.77 12.11 1.39
N GLU A 152 7.05 13.16 1.73
CA GLU A 152 7.46 14.55 1.47
C GLU A 152 8.83 14.89 2.08
N SER A 153 9.13 14.32 3.26
CA SER A 153 10.39 14.57 3.98
C SER A 153 11.48 13.55 3.66
N LEU A 154 11.13 12.31 3.34
CA LEU A 154 12.06 11.20 3.24
C LEU A 154 12.16 10.60 1.83
N TYR A 155 11.53 11.18 0.82
CA TYR A 155 11.62 10.73 -0.56
C TYR A 155 12.03 11.90 -1.48
N GLN A 156 13.14 11.73 -2.18
CA GLN A 156 13.65 12.74 -3.12
C GLN A 156 13.01 12.54 -4.49
N LYS A 157 12.01 13.35 -4.82
CA LYS A 157 11.28 13.25 -6.11
C LYS A 157 12.19 13.41 -7.33
N SER A 158 13.23 14.25 -7.23
CA SER A 158 14.17 14.51 -8.33
C SER A 158 15.04 13.33 -8.70
N SER A 159 15.46 12.53 -7.72
CA SER A 159 16.30 11.35 -7.92
C SER A 159 15.50 10.03 -7.92
N GLY A 160 14.26 10.07 -7.46
CA GLY A 160 13.41 8.88 -7.37
C GLY A 160 13.81 7.89 -6.26
N VAL A 161 14.60 8.34 -5.28
CA VAL A 161 15.09 7.48 -4.18
C VAL A 161 14.72 8.04 -2.81
N PRO A 162 14.56 7.18 -1.78
CA PRO A 162 14.40 7.62 -0.41
C PRO A 162 15.67 8.32 0.11
N ALA A 163 15.51 9.19 1.10
CA ALA A 163 16.63 9.87 1.75
C ALA A 163 17.51 8.86 2.51
N PRO A 164 18.84 9.12 2.65
CA PRO A 164 19.75 8.22 3.37
C PRO A 164 19.35 7.92 4.82
N ALA A 165 18.56 8.80 5.43
CA ALA A 165 17.99 8.57 6.76
C ALA A 165 17.11 7.32 6.85
N VAL A 166 16.41 6.94 5.76
CA VAL A 166 15.59 5.73 5.69
C VAL A 166 16.47 4.49 5.81
N GLN A 167 17.62 4.47 5.14
CA GLN A 167 18.58 3.37 5.26
C GLN A 167 19.04 3.18 6.71
N LYS A 168 19.44 4.27 7.37
CA LYS A 168 19.88 4.21 8.78
C LYS A 168 18.79 3.68 9.72
N LEU A 169 17.53 4.05 9.50
CA LEU A 169 16.41 3.54 10.29
C LEU A 169 16.21 2.03 10.11
N LEU A 170 16.47 1.51 8.92
CA LEU A 170 16.35 0.06 8.63
C LEU A 170 17.53 -0.74 9.16
N GLU A 171 18.73 -0.15 9.24
CA GLU A 171 19.93 -0.76 9.81
C GLU A 171 19.87 -0.89 11.35
N TRP A 172 19.01 -0.11 12.03
CA TRP A 172 18.90 -0.11 13.50
C TRP A 172 17.96 -1.20 14.05
N ASN A 173 17.31 -1.97 13.20
CA ASN A 173 16.45 -3.11 13.56
C ASN A 173 17.11 -4.43 13.21
#